data_9f9232b02fa883a6b48520fcbea07cdc
#
_entry.id   9f9232b02fa883a6b48520fcbea07cdc
#
_cell.length_a   1.000
_cell.length_b   1.000
_cell.length_c   1.000
_cell.angle_alpha   90.00
_cell.angle_beta   90.00
_cell.angle_gamma   90.00
#
_symmetry.space_group_name_H-M   'P 1'
#
loop_
_entity.id
_entity.type
_entity.pdbx_description
1 polymer ?
#
loop_
_entity_poly.entity_id
_entity_poly.type
_entity_poly.pdbx_seq_one_letter_code
_entity_poly.pdbx_strand_id
1 'polypeptide(L)'
;MKRFNIVLIILLSLTLSGLLFLRWKAREEPAVPVIAETAPPAPVPTAAPTPVPAPVFTPTPPPTPAPTLFTPPQGYTEESYNLVRDMVYAYADRQDDATEIIRDDLEQLNALDPALGVLWGKIMPLWSEVNRGLVIHDSILPDGLPEDESLCIVVLGFQLHPDGSMAEELRGRCETALRCAEKYPKALIAATGGGTAWQNPNATEAGVMAAWLTEHGVDASRILIEAESRTTADNAVFTSALLRERHPEVKSLAIVTSDYHMPLGVLLFQEEALLAEYETGTLPFSVVSNAALDTGGRVSPDTPMMQRSYLWSIADPKY
;
A
#
# COMPACT_ATOMS: atom_id res chain seq x y z
N MET A 1 -13.65 9.79 -29.96
CA MET A 1 -14.86 9.84 -29.13
C MET A 1 -14.86 8.94 -27.89
N LYS A 2 -13.89 8.00 -27.69
CA LYS A 2 -13.85 7.11 -26.51
C LYS A 2 -13.10 7.68 -25.28
N ARG A 3 -12.26 8.69 -25.42
CA ARG A 3 -11.50 9.28 -24.30
C ARG A 3 -12.28 10.29 -23.43
N PHE A 4 -13.38 10.82 -23.95
CA PHE A 4 -14.24 11.79 -23.22
C PHE A 4 -15.14 11.12 -22.16
N ASN A 5 -15.46 9.83 -22.32
CA ASN A 5 -16.38 9.14 -21.41
C ASN A 5 -15.73 8.67 -20.11
N ILE A 6 -14.42 8.42 -20.07
CA ILE A 6 -13.71 7.91 -18.88
C ILE A 6 -13.51 9.04 -17.85
N VAL A 7 -13.12 10.22 -18.31
CA VAL A 7 -12.97 11.39 -17.42
C VAL A 7 -14.31 11.82 -16.83
N LEU A 8 -15.41 11.68 -17.60
CA LEU A 8 -16.75 12.00 -17.13
C LEU A 8 -17.26 11.00 -16.08
N ILE A 9 -16.90 9.72 -16.19
CA ILE A 9 -17.29 8.68 -15.20
C ILE A 9 -16.55 8.88 -13.88
N ILE A 10 -15.27 9.24 -13.90
CA ILE A 10 -14.47 9.50 -12.67
C ILE A 10 -14.97 10.78 -11.98
N LEU A 11 -15.30 11.84 -12.72
CA LEU A 11 -15.88 13.05 -12.17
C LEU A 11 -17.29 12.83 -11.61
N LEU A 12 -18.10 11.99 -12.24
CA LEU A 12 -19.43 11.63 -11.77
C LEU A 12 -19.40 10.76 -10.51
N SER A 13 -18.43 9.86 -10.36
CA SER A 13 -18.29 9.05 -9.13
C SER A 13 -17.85 9.88 -7.93
N LEU A 14 -16.96 10.85 -8.10
CA LEU A 14 -16.52 11.77 -7.05
C LEU A 14 -17.64 12.74 -6.62
N THR A 15 -18.48 13.22 -7.55
CA THR A 15 -19.63 14.09 -7.23
C THR A 15 -20.78 13.32 -6.59
N LEU A 16 -21.00 12.06 -6.96
CA LEU A 16 -22.05 11.21 -6.35
C LEU A 16 -21.69 10.82 -4.91
N SER A 17 -20.44 10.53 -4.62
CA SER A 17 -19.94 10.26 -3.27
C SER A 17 -20.01 11.51 -2.38
N GLY A 18 -19.68 12.68 -2.91
CA GLY A 18 -19.81 13.96 -2.21
C GLY A 18 -21.27 14.35 -1.91
N LEU A 19 -22.19 14.09 -2.84
CA LEU A 19 -23.64 14.37 -2.67
C LEU A 19 -24.31 13.39 -1.71
N LEU A 20 -23.87 12.12 -1.64
CA LEU A 20 -24.34 11.15 -0.66
C LEU A 20 -23.88 11.51 0.76
N PHE A 21 -22.64 11.98 0.91
CA PHE A 21 -22.09 12.46 2.19
C PHE A 21 -22.81 13.72 2.69
N LEU A 22 -23.11 14.68 1.81
CA LEU A 22 -23.88 15.88 2.16
C LEU A 22 -25.34 15.57 2.49
N ARG A 23 -25.98 14.60 1.85
CA ARG A 23 -27.35 14.17 2.18
C ARG A 23 -27.43 13.38 3.49
N TRP A 24 -26.37 12.63 3.85
CA TRP A 24 -26.31 11.94 5.14
C TRP A 24 -26.16 12.93 6.30
N LYS A 25 -25.31 13.95 6.16
CA LYS A 25 -25.12 15.00 7.19
C LYS A 25 -26.35 15.88 7.43
N ALA A 26 -27.28 15.93 6.47
CA ALA A 26 -28.51 16.71 6.58
C ALA A 26 -29.70 15.94 7.25
N ARG A 27 -29.50 14.68 7.67
CA ARG A 27 -30.57 13.83 8.22
C ARG A 27 -30.52 13.59 9.72
N GLU A 28 -29.52 14.07 10.43
CA GLU A 28 -29.42 13.88 11.88
C GLU A 28 -29.41 15.21 12.63
N GLU A 29 -30.60 15.74 12.93
CA GLU A 29 -30.90 16.44 14.16
C GLU A 29 -32.43 16.52 14.37
N PRO A 30 -33.02 15.83 15.39
CA PRO A 30 -34.34 16.14 15.84
C PRO A 30 -34.27 17.38 16.78
N ALA A 31 -34.99 18.40 16.43
CA ALA A 31 -35.12 19.64 17.24
C ALA A 31 -35.74 19.34 18.61
N VAL A 32 -35.03 19.69 19.67
CA VAL A 32 -35.57 19.76 21.04
C VAL A 32 -36.30 21.09 21.23
N PRO A 33 -37.54 21.16 21.74
CA PRO A 33 -38.24 22.41 21.96
C PRO A 33 -37.64 23.16 23.15
N VAL A 34 -37.15 24.38 22.91
CA VAL A 34 -36.69 25.31 23.94
C VAL A 34 -37.90 26.03 24.56
N ILE A 35 -38.08 25.85 25.86
CA ILE A 35 -39.03 26.62 26.66
C ILE A 35 -38.48 28.04 26.84
N ALA A 36 -39.22 29.04 26.42
CA ALA A 36 -38.84 30.45 26.53
C ALA A 36 -38.88 30.92 27.97
N GLU A 37 -37.73 31.30 28.53
CA GLU A 37 -37.59 32.02 29.78
C GLU A 37 -37.55 33.52 29.47
N THR A 38 -38.41 34.29 30.13
CA THR A 38 -38.58 35.74 29.92
C THR A 38 -37.39 36.50 30.50
N ALA A 39 -36.68 37.25 29.65
CA ALA A 39 -35.54 38.08 30.05
C ALA A 39 -35.98 39.42 30.70
N PRO A 40 -35.22 39.94 31.69
CA PRO A 40 -35.43 41.25 32.27
C PRO A 40 -35.05 42.40 31.32
N PRO A 41 -35.59 43.64 31.51
CA PRO A 41 -35.40 44.73 30.57
C PRO A 41 -33.94 45.24 30.54
N ALA A 42 -33.49 45.56 29.32
CA ALA A 42 -32.12 46.02 29.05
C ALA A 42 -31.86 47.45 29.56
N PRO A 43 -30.63 47.77 30.04
CA PRO A 43 -30.23 49.14 30.37
C PRO A 43 -29.98 49.95 29.10
N VAL A 44 -30.28 51.30 29.27
CA VAL A 44 -30.15 52.31 28.21
C VAL A 44 -28.67 52.39 27.71
N PRO A 45 -28.39 52.44 26.41
CA PRO A 45 -27.04 52.53 25.92
C PRO A 45 -26.42 53.92 26.10
N THR A 46 -25.27 53.95 26.78
CA THR A 46 -24.36 55.12 26.80
C THR A 46 -23.58 55.12 25.49
N ALA A 47 -23.53 56.22 24.76
CA ALA A 47 -22.85 56.37 23.50
C ALA A 47 -21.35 56.00 23.61
N ALA A 48 -20.92 55.05 22.83
CA ALA A 48 -19.52 54.64 22.71
C ALA A 48 -18.71 55.67 21.88
N PRO A 49 -17.44 55.92 22.22
CA PRO A 49 -16.59 56.81 21.41
C PRO A 49 -16.33 56.18 20.04
N THR A 50 -16.29 57.04 19.03
CA THR A 50 -16.02 56.67 17.63
C THR A 50 -14.66 55.96 17.49
N PRO A 51 -14.59 54.76 16.91
CA PRO A 51 -13.32 54.06 16.74
C PRO A 51 -12.42 54.77 15.72
N VAL A 52 -11.18 55.01 16.13
CA VAL A 52 -10.11 55.46 15.24
C VAL A 52 -9.81 54.31 14.24
N PRO A 53 -9.74 54.56 12.92
CA PRO A 53 -9.45 53.51 11.95
C PRO A 53 -8.04 52.92 12.22
N ALA A 54 -8.00 51.64 12.40
CA ALA A 54 -6.73 50.87 12.53
C ALA A 54 -5.93 50.97 11.22
N PRO A 55 -4.60 51.01 11.31
CA PRO A 55 -3.76 50.98 10.10
C PRO A 55 -4.03 49.71 9.30
N VAL A 56 -4.32 49.89 8.02
CA VAL A 56 -4.48 48.78 7.05
C VAL A 56 -3.10 48.19 6.78
N PHE A 57 -2.77 47.08 7.41
CA PHE A 57 -1.60 46.32 7.06
C PHE A 57 -1.90 45.58 5.74
N THR A 58 -1.29 46.03 4.66
CA THR A 58 -1.24 45.25 3.42
C THR A 58 -0.38 44.01 3.70
N PRO A 59 -0.91 42.79 3.60
CA PRO A 59 -0.09 41.61 3.80
C PRO A 59 0.99 41.54 2.70
N THR A 60 2.25 41.53 3.10
CA THR A 60 3.35 41.23 2.19
C THR A 60 3.11 39.83 1.63
N PRO A 61 3.11 39.61 0.31
CA PRO A 61 2.95 38.28 -0.24
C PRO A 61 4.04 37.38 0.35
N PRO A 62 3.70 36.12 0.69
CA PRO A 62 4.71 35.17 1.16
C PRO A 62 5.83 35.06 0.14
N PRO A 63 7.09 34.93 0.57
CA PRO A 63 8.21 34.75 -0.34
C PRO A 63 7.92 33.54 -1.23
N THR A 64 8.08 33.72 -2.54
CA THR A 64 8.01 32.59 -3.50
C THR A 64 9.01 31.54 -3.02
N PRO A 65 8.56 30.28 -2.77
CA PRO A 65 9.51 29.24 -2.37
C PRO A 65 10.59 29.14 -3.43
N ALA A 66 11.85 29.15 -2.98
CA ALA A 66 12.98 28.90 -3.87
C ALA A 66 12.73 27.53 -4.56
N PRO A 67 13.07 27.39 -5.86
CA PRO A 67 12.96 26.11 -6.52
C PRO A 67 13.71 25.09 -5.67
N THR A 68 13.00 24.09 -5.17
CA THR A 68 13.58 22.97 -4.46
C THR A 68 14.45 22.25 -5.48
N LEU A 69 15.76 22.31 -5.36
CA LEU A 69 16.67 21.53 -6.18
C LEU A 69 16.28 20.06 -5.94
N PHE A 70 15.93 19.38 -7.02
CA PHE A 70 15.67 17.94 -6.97
C PHE A 70 16.95 17.25 -6.47
N THR A 71 16.81 16.47 -5.39
CA THR A 71 17.91 15.65 -4.86
C THR A 71 17.54 14.21 -5.14
N PRO A 72 18.33 13.48 -5.95
CA PRO A 72 18.11 12.05 -6.15
C PRO A 72 18.10 11.29 -4.82
N PRO A 73 17.40 10.14 -4.75
CA PRO A 73 17.49 9.23 -3.62
C PRO A 73 18.93 8.82 -3.30
N GLN A 74 19.17 8.39 -2.06
CA GLN A 74 20.49 7.90 -1.66
C GLN A 74 20.88 6.70 -2.54
N GLY A 75 22.10 6.69 -3.05
CA GLY A 75 22.59 5.66 -3.96
C GLY A 75 22.37 5.97 -5.44
N TYR A 76 21.63 7.05 -5.79
CA TYR A 76 21.43 7.47 -7.17
C TYR A 76 22.16 8.78 -7.47
N THR A 77 22.74 8.88 -8.66
CA THR A 77 23.02 10.16 -9.29
C THR A 77 21.77 10.69 -9.99
N GLU A 78 21.74 11.97 -10.38
CA GLU A 78 20.63 12.51 -11.15
C GLU A 78 20.43 11.74 -12.49
N GLU A 79 21.55 11.36 -13.13
CA GLU A 79 21.52 10.63 -14.39
C GLU A 79 20.99 9.21 -14.22
N SER A 80 21.49 8.44 -13.24
CA SER A 80 21.01 7.09 -12.98
C SER A 80 19.54 7.08 -12.52
N TYR A 81 19.13 8.06 -11.72
CA TYR A 81 17.73 8.23 -11.32
C TYR A 81 16.82 8.48 -12.52
N ASN A 82 17.23 9.34 -13.46
CA ASN A 82 16.44 9.63 -14.65
C ASN A 82 16.27 8.39 -15.53
N LEU A 83 17.32 7.59 -15.74
CA LEU A 83 17.25 6.34 -16.49
C LEU A 83 16.25 5.36 -15.86
N VAL A 84 16.35 5.16 -14.55
CA VAL A 84 15.42 4.28 -13.83
C VAL A 84 13.98 4.79 -13.91
N ARG A 85 13.77 6.08 -13.67
CA ARG A 85 12.46 6.69 -13.79
C ARG A 85 11.87 6.49 -15.18
N ASP A 86 12.66 6.72 -16.22
CA ASP A 86 12.19 6.62 -17.61
C ASP A 86 11.81 5.18 -17.98
N MET A 87 12.59 4.16 -17.53
CA MET A 87 12.21 2.74 -17.64
C MET A 87 10.89 2.42 -16.93
N VAL A 88 10.75 2.86 -15.68
CA VAL A 88 9.54 2.60 -14.86
C VAL A 88 8.30 3.24 -15.49
N TYR A 89 8.42 4.47 -15.97
CA TYR A 89 7.31 5.14 -16.68
C TYR A 89 7.01 4.49 -18.03
N ALA A 90 8.06 4.14 -18.80
CA ALA A 90 7.87 3.49 -20.10
C ALA A 90 7.11 2.17 -19.97
N TYR A 91 7.48 1.31 -19.01
CA TYR A 91 6.78 0.05 -18.78
C TYR A 91 5.36 0.27 -18.29
N ALA A 92 5.14 1.16 -17.33
CA ALA A 92 3.81 1.44 -16.79
C ALA A 92 2.83 1.90 -17.88
N ASP A 93 3.30 2.72 -18.82
CA ASP A 93 2.46 3.33 -19.85
C ASP A 93 2.31 2.45 -21.10
N ARG A 94 3.33 1.64 -21.46
CA ARG A 94 3.42 0.95 -22.76
C ARG A 94 3.59 -0.57 -22.64
N GLN A 95 3.93 -1.08 -21.45
CA GLN A 95 4.19 -2.48 -21.20
C GLN A 95 5.20 -3.08 -22.21
N ASP A 96 4.79 -4.07 -22.98
CA ASP A 96 5.67 -4.76 -23.95
C ASP A 96 6.21 -3.85 -25.04
N ASP A 97 5.48 -2.80 -25.41
CA ASP A 97 5.91 -1.80 -26.40
C ASP A 97 7.06 -0.91 -25.87
N ALA A 98 7.40 -1.01 -24.56
CA ALA A 98 8.53 -0.32 -23.96
C ALA A 98 9.85 -1.09 -24.02
N THR A 99 9.87 -2.33 -24.50
CA THR A 99 11.02 -3.24 -24.41
C THR A 99 12.32 -2.65 -24.93
N GLU A 100 12.30 -1.92 -26.05
CA GLU A 100 13.51 -1.31 -26.61
C GLU A 100 14.01 -0.15 -25.74
N ILE A 101 13.11 0.68 -25.22
CA ILE A 101 13.46 1.81 -24.34
C ILE A 101 14.09 1.25 -23.06
N ILE A 102 13.47 0.25 -22.44
CA ILE A 102 13.96 -0.37 -21.20
C ILE A 102 15.34 -0.98 -21.43
N ARG A 103 15.56 -1.67 -22.55
CA ARG A 103 16.86 -2.25 -22.87
C ARG A 103 17.93 -1.17 -22.99
N ASP A 104 17.67 -0.12 -23.75
CA ASP A 104 18.63 0.95 -24.03
C ASP A 104 18.97 1.73 -22.73
N ASP A 105 17.98 1.97 -21.89
CA ASP A 105 18.18 2.63 -20.59
C ASP A 105 18.92 1.73 -19.59
N LEU A 106 18.66 0.41 -19.58
CA LEU A 106 19.41 -0.57 -18.77
C LEU A 106 20.87 -0.67 -19.22
N GLU A 107 21.17 -0.63 -20.52
CA GLU A 107 22.54 -0.61 -21.02
C GLU A 107 23.28 0.64 -20.57
N GLN A 108 22.64 1.81 -20.64
CA GLN A 108 23.20 3.06 -20.16
C GLN A 108 23.40 3.06 -18.62
N LEU A 109 22.39 2.56 -17.88
CA LEU A 109 22.47 2.46 -16.42
C LEU A 109 23.60 1.51 -16.00
N ASN A 110 23.75 0.37 -16.67
CA ASN A 110 24.82 -0.57 -16.38
C ASN A 110 26.21 -0.01 -16.71
N ALA A 111 26.32 0.85 -17.71
CA ALA A 111 27.57 1.54 -18.02
C ALA A 111 27.91 2.65 -16.99
N LEU A 112 26.88 3.32 -16.46
CA LEU A 112 27.03 4.40 -15.50
C LEU A 112 27.24 3.87 -14.07
N ASP A 113 26.42 2.91 -13.66
CA ASP A 113 26.43 2.25 -12.35
C ASP A 113 26.09 0.75 -12.52
N PRO A 114 27.11 -0.12 -12.60
CA PRO A 114 26.92 -1.55 -12.81
C PRO A 114 26.06 -2.23 -11.70
N ALA A 115 26.12 -1.72 -10.47
CA ALA A 115 25.37 -2.32 -9.37
C ALA A 115 23.86 -2.01 -9.50
N LEU A 116 23.51 -0.77 -9.81
CA LEU A 116 22.13 -0.38 -10.15
C LEU A 116 21.66 -1.05 -11.44
N GLY A 117 22.53 -1.18 -12.44
CA GLY A 117 22.23 -1.89 -13.68
C GLY A 117 21.84 -3.35 -13.42
N VAL A 118 22.55 -4.06 -12.53
CA VAL A 118 22.21 -5.43 -12.11
C VAL A 118 20.89 -5.48 -11.35
N LEU A 119 20.66 -4.56 -10.42
CA LEU A 119 19.42 -4.48 -9.64
C LEU A 119 18.20 -4.29 -10.55
N TRP A 120 18.21 -3.24 -11.36
CA TRP A 120 17.09 -2.93 -12.25
C TRP A 120 16.96 -3.92 -13.40
N GLY A 121 18.06 -4.54 -13.80
CA GLY A 121 18.06 -5.70 -14.70
C GLY A 121 17.34 -6.92 -14.15
N LYS A 122 17.14 -7.03 -12.83
CA LYS A 122 16.30 -8.04 -12.18
C LYS A 122 14.86 -7.55 -11.96
N ILE A 123 14.67 -6.29 -11.54
CA ILE A 123 13.35 -5.72 -11.21
C ILE A 123 12.48 -5.59 -12.47
N MET A 124 12.99 -5.07 -13.57
CA MET A 124 12.18 -4.84 -14.78
C MET A 124 11.62 -6.14 -15.40
N PRO A 125 12.41 -7.22 -15.56
CA PRO A 125 11.88 -8.51 -16.00
C PRO A 125 10.88 -9.12 -15.00
N LEU A 126 11.15 -9.03 -13.70
CA LEU A 126 10.23 -9.49 -12.66
C LEU A 126 8.87 -8.80 -12.79
N TRP A 127 8.85 -7.47 -12.93
CA TRP A 127 7.62 -6.71 -13.08
C TRP A 127 6.82 -7.13 -14.31
N SER A 128 7.51 -7.34 -15.42
CA SER A 128 6.91 -7.87 -16.64
C SER A 128 6.35 -9.28 -16.46
N GLU A 129 7.09 -10.19 -15.80
CA GLU A 129 6.68 -11.56 -15.55
C GLU A 129 5.44 -11.64 -14.65
N VAL A 130 5.42 -10.88 -13.57
CA VAL A 130 4.28 -10.81 -12.62
C VAL A 130 3.01 -10.37 -13.34
N ASN A 131 3.10 -9.43 -14.27
CA ASN A 131 1.91 -8.93 -14.97
C ASN A 131 1.44 -9.84 -16.14
N ARG A 132 2.32 -10.69 -16.67
CA ARG A 132 2.02 -11.55 -17.84
C ARG A 132 1.81 -13.00 -17.53
N GLY A 133 2.54 -13.52 -16.56
CA GLY A 133 2.68 -14.96 -16.35
C GLY A 133 2.47 -15.44 -14.93
N LEU A 134 2.13 -14.56 -13.99
CA LEU A 134 1.91 -14.98 -12.60
C LEU A 134 0.79 -16.01 -12.53
N VAL A 135 1.15 -17.23 -12.10
CA VAL A 135 0.17 -18.26 -11.79
C VAL A 135 -0.41 -17.96 -10.42
N ILE A 136 -1.71 -17.68 -10.36
CA ILE A 136 -2.43 -17.45 -9.11
C ILE A 136 -3.10 -18.76 -8.71
N HIS A 137 -2.74 -19.28 -7.52
CA HIS A 137 -3.36 -20.48 -6.97
C HIS A 137 -4.61 -20.08 -6.17
N ASP A 138 -5.72 -20.70 -6.52
CA ASP A 138 -7.00 -20.43 -5.87
C ASP A 138 -7.08 -21.12 -4.51
N SER A 139 -7.40 -20.33 -3.49
CA SER A 139 -7.82 -20.73 -2.15
C SER A 139 -6.82 -21.54 -1.30
N ILE A 140 -5.73 -22.10 -1.86
CA ILE A 140 -4.75 -22.91 -1.13
C ILE A 140 -3.40 -22.93 -1.84
N LEU A 141 -2.32 -23.00 -1.08
CA LEU A 141 -0.96 -23.15 -1.62
C LEU A 141 -0.79 -24.51 -2.35
N PRO A 142 -0.01 -24.57 -3.45
CA PRO A 142 0.30 -25.83 -4.14
C PRO A 142 1.15 -26.77 -3.27
N ASP A 143 1.34 -28.02 -3.72
CA ASP A 143 2.29 -28.95 -3.12
C ASP A 143 3.73 -28.60 -3.46
N GLY A 144 4.69 -29.12 -2.68
CA GLY A 144 6.11 -29.04 -2.97
C GLY A 144 6.83 -27.81 -2.43
N LEU A 145 6.17 -27.00 -1.60
CA LEU A 145 6.84 -25.94 -0.84
C LEU A 145 7.58 -26.51 0.38
N PRO A 146 8.52 -25.76 1.00
CA PRO A 146 9.17 -26.20 2.24
C PRO A 146 8.18 -26.58 3.33
N GLU A 147 8.41 -27.71 4.00
CA GLU A 147 7.55 -28.21 5.10
C GLU A 147 8.12 -27.90 6.49
N ASP A 148 8.92 -26.85 6.61
CA ASP A 148 9.58 -26.42 7.83
C ASP A 148 9.44 -24.90 8.04
N GLU A 149 10.12 -24.37 9.05
CA GLU A 149 10.09 -22.94 9.42
C GLU A 149 10.81 -22.03 8.40
N SER A 150 11.43 -22.59 7.36
CA SER A 150 11.98 -21.78 6.25
C SER A 150 10.91 -21.22 5.33
N LEU A 151 9.67 -21.70 5.42
CA LEU A 151 8.50 -21.14 4.74
C LEU A 151 7.78 -20.15 5.65
N CYS A 152 7.47 -18.95 5.12
CA CYS A 152 6.58 -17.99 5.74
C CYS A 152 5.40 -17.68 4.81
N ILE A 153 4.19 -17.82 5.34
CA ILE A 153 2.93 -17.44 4.69
C ILE A 153 2.64 -15.99 5.07
N VAL A 154 2.76 -15.07 4.12
CA VAL A 154 2.50 -13.64 4.35
C VAL A 154 1.06 -13.33 3.97
N VAL A 155 0.28 -12.87 4.95
CA VAL A 155 -1.14 -12.53 4.77
C VAL A 155 -1.29 -11.01 4.73
N LEU A 156 -1.64 -10.48 3.55
CA LEU A 156 -1.83 -9.04 3.38
C LEU A 156 -3.17 -8.59 3.94
N GLY A 157 -3.14 -7.52 4.71
CA GLY A 157 -4.30 -6.89 5.30
C GLY A 157 -5.30 -6.34 4.29
N PHE A 158 -6.48 -6.04 4.79
CA PHE A 158 -7.55 -5.33 4.10
C PHE A 158 -8.26 -4.43 5.11
N GLN A 159 -8.80 -3.32 4.65
CA GLN A 159 -9.48 -2.32 5.46
C GLN A 159 -10.45 -2.94 6.48
N LEU A 160 -10.32 -2.53 7.74
CA LEU A 160 -11.27 -2.86 8.80
C LEU A 160 -12.55 -2.01 8.68
N HIS A 161 -13.64 -2.49 9.30
CA HIS A 161 -14.77 -1.63 9.53
C HIS A 161 -14.41 -0.47 10.48
N PRO A 162 -15.17 0.65 10.48
CA PRO A 162 -14.87 1.81 11.31
C PRO A 162 -14.70 1.49 12.80
N ASP A 163 -15.42 0.52 13.34
CA ASP A 163 -15.37 0.07 14.74
C ASP A 163 -14.19 -0.86 15.07
N GLY A 164 -13.41 -1.25 14.06
CA GLY A 164 -12.28 -2.18 14.18
C GLY A 164 -12.64 -3.64 13.95
N SER A 165 -13.88 -3.95 13.62
CA SER A 165 -14.28 -5.32 13.28
C SER A 165 -13.75 -5.71 11.90
N MET A 166 -13.59 -7.03 11.70
CA MET A 166 -13.06 -7.61 10.48
C MET A 166 -14.05 -7.47 9.31
N ALA A 167 -13.59 -6.88 8.20
CA ALA A 167 -14.34 -6.84 6.96
C ALA A 167 -14.41 -8.23 6.30
N GLU A 168 -15.44 -8.47 5.48
CA GLU A 168 -15.71 -9.77 4.84
C GLU A 168 -14.52 -10.23 3.97
N GLU A 169 -13.92 -9.32 3.20
CA GLU A 169 -12.76 -9.65 2.37
C GLU A 169 -11.54 -10.02 3.21
N LEU A 170 -11.29 -9.32 4.32
CA LEU A 170 -10.21 -9.67 5.25
C LEU A 170 -10.43 -11.06 5.85
N ARG A 171 -11.67 -11.40 6.19
CA ARG A 171 -12.07 -12.73 6.66
C ARG A 171 -11.73 -13.79 5.62
N GLY A 172 -12.10 -13.58 4.36
CA GLY A 172 -11.80 -14.52 3.28
C GLY A 172 -10.31 -14.75 3.08
N ARG A 173 -9.48 -13.69 3.22
CA ARG A 173 -8.01 -13.83 3.22
C ARG A 173 -7.52 -14.67 4.40
N CYS A 174 -8.07 -14.46 5.60
CA CYS A 174 -7.75 -15.27 6.78
C CYS A 174 -8.17 -16.74 6.60
N GLU A 175 -9.32 -17.02 6.01
CA GLU A 175 -9.77 -18.38 5.71
C GLU A 175 -8.85 -19.08 4.69
N THR A 176 -8.36 -18.35 3.69
CA THR A 176 -7.35 -18.83 2.75
C THR A 176 -6.03 -19.12 3.47
N ALA A 177 -5.59 -18.20 4.34
CA ALA A 177 -4.38 -18.37 5.15
C ALA A 177 -4.49 -19.56 6.11
N LEU A 178 -5.65 -19.79 6.72
CA LEU A 178 -5.90 -20.94 7.59
C LEU A 178 -5.73 -22.26 6.84
N ARG A 179 -6.34 -22.41 5.66
CA ARG A 179 -6.16 -23.61 4.82
C ARG A 179 -4.68 -23.84 4.45
N CYS A 180 -3.96 -22.76 4.14
CA CYS A 180 -2.52 -22.83 3.88
C CYS A 180 -1.72 -23.24 5.12
N ALA A 181 -2.06 -22.69 6.29
CA ALA A 181 -1.42 -23.00 7.58
C ALA A 181 -1.65 -24.44 8.04
N GLU A 182 -2.84 -25.00 7.75
CA GLU A 182 -3.16 -26.42 7.99
C GLU A 182 -2.36 -27.35 7.08
N LYS A 183 -2.20 -26.97 5.80
CA LYS A 183 -1.39 -27.72 4.82
C LYS A 183 0.10 -27.68 5.13
N TYR A 184 0.59 -26.55 5.63
CA TYR A 184 2.00 -26.32 6.01
C TYR A 184 2.13 -26.03 7.51
N PRO A 185 1.97 -27.03 8.39
CA PRO A 185 1.80 -26.84 9.82
C PRO A 185 3.03 -26.31 10.57
N LYS A 186 4.20 -26.28 9.91
CA LYS A 186 5.44 -25.72 10.48
C LYS A 186 5.78 -24.34 9.92
N ALA A 187 5.10 -23.90 8.84
CA ALA A 187 5.35 -22.59 8.26
C ALA A 187 5.01 -21.48 9.27
N LEU A 188 5.81 -20.42 9.28
CA LEU A 188 5.47 -19.17 9.96
C LEU A 188 4.34 -18.45 9.19
N ILE A 189 3.63 -17.59 9.88
CA ILE A 189 2.55 -16.77 9.31
C ILE A 189 2.84 -15.33 9.67
N ALA A 190 3.09 -14.48 8.68
CA ALA A 190 3.21 -13.05 8.88
C ALA A 190 1.90 -12.36 8.52
N ALA A 191 1.16 -11.88 9.52
CA ALA A 191 0.02 -11.01 9.33
C ALA A 191 0.52 -9.56 9.24
N THR A 192 0.25 -8.87 8.14
CA THR A 192 0.74 -7.51 7.91
C THR A 192 -0.39 -6.56 7.54
N GLY A 193 -0.43 -5.40 8.19
CA GLY A 193 -1.44 -4.36 7.97
C GLY A 193 -1.69 -3.54 9.23
N GLY A 194 -1.61 -2.24 9.10
CA GLY A 194 -1.77 -1.27 10.18
C GLY A 194 -3.21 -0.92 10.53
N GLY A 195 -3.39 0.22 11.16
CA GLY A 195 -4.70 0.71 11.61
C GLY A 195 -5.47 1.43 10.51
N THR A 196 -6.67 0.92 10.16
CA THR A 196 -7.59 1.53 9.20
C THR A 196 -8.96 1.88 9.82
N ALA A 197 -9.18 1.51 11.08
CA ALA A 197 -10.44 1.73 11.81
C ALA A 197 -10.47 3.11 12.47
N TRP A 198 -11.15 4.08 11.86
CA TRP A 198 -11.16 5.47 12.34
C TRP A 198 -11.91 5.69 13.67
N GLN A 199 -12.80 4.79 14.08
CA GLN A 199 -13.48 4.80 15.38
C GLN A 199 -12.73 3.99 16.45
N ASN A 200 -11.78 3.14 16.05
CA ASN A 200 -10.98 2.32 16.96
C ASN A 200 -9.49 2.36 16.56
N PRO A 201 -8.77 3.42 16.95
CA PRO A 201 -7.38 3.62 16.52
C PRO A 201 -6.40 2.56 17.06
N ASN A 202 -6.84 1.70 18.00
CA ASN A 202 -6.01 0.63 18.54
C ASN A 202 -6.16 -0.69 17.75
N ALA A 203 -7.17 -0.78 16.86
CA ALA A 203 -7.34 -1.94 16.00
C ALA A 203 -6.43 -1.85 14.79
N THR A 204 -5.66 -2.90 14.54
CA THR A 204 -4.84 -3.06 13.33
C THR A 204 -5.29 -4.27 12.55
N GLU A 205 -5.14 -4.23 11.22
CA GLU A 205 -5.49 -5.34 10.36
C GLU A 205 -4.74 -6.61 10.76
N ALA A 206 -3.42 -6.48 10.99
CA ALA A 206 -2.58 -7.59 11.42
C ALA A 206 -2.99 -8.17 12.78
N GLY A 207 -3.34 -7.31 13.75
CA GLY A 207 -3.80 -7.74 15.06
C GLY A 207 -5.13 -8.50 15.00
N VAL A 208 -6.06 -8.01 14.18
CA VAL A 208 -7.37 -8.65 13.98
C VAL A 208 -7.22 -9.99 13.25
N MET A 209 -6.34 -10.08 12.22
CA MET A 209 -6.01 -11.33 11.54
C MET A 209 -5.39 -12.35 12.49
N ALA A 210 -4.40 -11.95 13.28
CA ALA A 210 -3.70 -12.82 14.23
C ALA A 210 -4.66 -13.39 15.29
N ALA A 211 -5.54 -12.56 15.84
CA ALA A 211 -6.56 -13.00 16.78
C ALA A 211 -7.50 -14.03 16.15
N TRP A 212 -8.00 -13.74 14.96
CA TRP A 212 -8.90 -14.64 14.23
C TRP A 212 -8.23 -15.99 13.90
N LEU A 213 -6.99 -15.99 13.40
CA LEU A 213 -6.24 -17.21 13.08
C LEU A 213 -6.01 -18.06 14.35
N THR A 214 -5.69 -17.41 15.47
CA THR A 214 -5.48 -18.09 16.76
C THR A 214 -6.78 -18.72 17.26
N GLU A 215 -7.91 -18.02 17.19
CA GLU A 215 -9.25 -18.55 17.53
C GLU A 215 -9.62 -19.76 16.68
N HIS A 216 -9.09 -19.86 15.45
CA HIS A 216 -9.34 -20.98 14.53
C HIS A 216 -8.27 -22.06 14.57
N GLY A 217 -7.41 -22.06 15.63
CA GLY A 217 -6.51 -23.16 15.95
C GLY A 217 -5.08 -23.05 15.42
N VAL A 218 -4.70 -21.93 14.84
CA VAL A 218 -3.30 -21.66 14.50
C VAL A 218 -2.55 -21.34 15.80
N ASP A 219 -1.43 -22.01 16.02
CA ASP A 219 -0.57 -21.73 17.18
C ASP A 219 -0.04 -20.29 17.10
N ALA A 220 -0.32 -19.50 18.14
CA ALA A 220 0.09 -18.10 18.22
C ALA A 220 1.61 -17.91 18.11
N SER A 221 2.41 -18.91 18.49
CA SER A 221 3.87 -18.87 18.37
C SER A 221 4.36 -18.87 16.90
N ARG A 222 3.52 -19.28 15.97
CA ARG A 222 3.79 -19.24 14.53
C ARG A 222 3.40 -17.91 13.87
N ILE A 223 2.67 -17.04 14.57
CA ILE A 223 2.09 -15.81 13.99
C ILE A 223 2.98 -14.63 14.33
N LEU A 224 3.51 -14.00 13.29
CA LEU A 224 4.22 -12.73 13.33
C LEU A 224 3.23 -11.61 13.00
N ILE A 225 3.28 -10.53 13.76
CA ILE A 225 2.39 -9.38 13.59
C ILE A 225 3.22 -8.18 13.19
N GLU A 226 2.96 -7.67 11.97
CA GLU A 226 3.45 -6.39 11.48
C GLU A 226 2.25 -5.44 11.39
N ALA A 227 2.20 -4.40 12.23
CA ALA A 227 1.04 -3.56 12.45
C ALA A 227 1.26 -2.05 12.20
N GLU A 228 2.41 -1.70 11.63
CA GLU A 228 2.79 -0.29 11.40
C GLU A 228 2.52 0.18 9.96
N SER A 229 2.39 -0.76 9.03
CA SER A 229 2.21 -0.49 7.60
C SER A 229 0.90 0.26 7.29
N ARG A 230 0.96 1.16 6.31
CA ARG A 230 -0.18 1.95 5.82
C ARG A 230 -0.46 1.74 4.35
N THR A 231 0.48 1.14 3.64
CA THR A 231 0.43 0.86 2.21
C THR A 231 0.91 -0.56 1.95
N THR A 232 0.68 -1.09 0.75
CA THR A 232 1.23 -2.39 0.36
C THR A 232 2.76 -2.37 0.26
N ALA A 233 3.35 -1.23 -0.06
CA ALA A 233 4.80 -1.05 -0.02
C ALA A 233 5.32 -1.18 1.42
N ASP A 234 4.69 -0.50 2.38
CA ASP A 234 5.05 -0.62 3.80
C ASP A 234 4.91 -2.07 4.28
N ASN A 235 3.87 -2.80 3.85
CA ASN A 235 3.71 -4.22 4.18
C ASN A 235 4.96 -5.01 3.76
N ALA A 236 5.46 -4.79 2.54
CA ALA A 236 6.65 -5.47 2.04
C ALA A 236 7.90 -5.07 2.83
N VAL A 237 8.15 -3.77 3.01
CA VAL A 237 9.34 -3.24 3.70
C VAL A 237 9.38 -3.69 5.15
N PHE A 238 8.29 -3.49 5.90
CA PHE A 238 8.30 -3.75 7.36
C PHE A 238 8.25 -5.24 7.68
N THR A 239 7.49 -6.04 6.90
CA THR A 239 7.50 -7.50 7.05
C THR A 239 8.86 -8.08 6.70
N SER A 240 9.49 -7.61 5.62
CA SER A 240 10.84 -8.06 5.22
C SER A 240 11.88 -7.71 6.27
N ALA A 241 11.83 -6.51 6.85
CA ALA A 241 12.71 -6.11 7.95
C ALA A 241 12.51 -7.00 9.18
N LEU A 242 11.23 -7.25 9.57
CA LEU A 242 10.88 -8.13 10.68
C LEU A 242 11.43 -9.55 10.49
N LEU A 243 11.27 -10.13 9.30
CA LEU A 243 11.76 -11.46 8.97
C LEU A 243 13.29 -11.51 9.00
N ARG A 244 13.98 -10.57 8.37
CA ARG A 244 15.46 -10.52 8.36
C ARG A 244 16.04 -10.39 9.76
N GLU A 245 15.40 -9.63 10.65
CA GLU A 245 15.87 -9.38 12.00
C GLU A 245 15.61 -10.57 12.94
N ARG A 246 14.41 -11.15 12.89
CA ARG A 246 13.95 -12.10 13.91
C ARG A 246 13.85 -13.53 13.43
N HIS A 247 13.74 -13.74 12.12
CA HIS A 247 13.51 -15.04 11.49
C HIS A 247 14.42 -15.25 10.28
N PRO A 248 15.76 -15.19 10.46
CA PRO A 248 16.72 -15.35 9.37
C PRO A 248 16.70 -16.77 8.73
N GLU A 249 16.05 -17.75 9.39
CA GLU A 249 15.77 -19.09 8.84
C GLU A 249 14.77 -19.06 7.70
N VAL A 250 13.88 -18.05 7.61
CA VAL A 250 12.92 -17.91 6.50
C VAL A 250 13.66 -17.64 5.20
N LYS A 251 13.40 -18.49 4.20
CA LYS A 251 13.99 -18.40 2.85
C LYS A 251 12.95 -18.36 1.75
N SER A 252 11.71 -18.74 2.07
CA SER A 252 10.62 -18.87 1.11
C SER A 252 9.40 -18.12 1.62
N LEU A 253 8.86 -17.21 0.80
CA LEU A 253 7.60 -16.53 1.09
C LEU A 253 6.49 -17.05 0.20
N ALA A 254 5.31 -17.25 0.77
CA ALA A 254 4.08 -17.50 0.05
C ALA A 254 3.06 -16.40 0.37
N ILE A 255 2.62 -15.65 -0.64
CA ILE A 255 1.74 -14.50 -0.45
C ILE A 255 0.28 -14.96 -0.44
N VAL A 256 -0.48 -14.50 0.56
CA VAL A 256 -1.94 -14.69 0.65
C VAL A 256 -2.64 -13.34 0.61
N THR A 257 -3.49 -13.12 -0.39
CA THR A 257 -4.30 -11.92 -0.55
C THR A 257 -5.46 -12.19 -1.51
N SER A 258 -6.23 -11.17 -1.92
CA SER A 258 -7.25 -11.30 -2.95
C SER A 258 -6.63 -11.43 -4.34
N ASP A 259 -7.31 -12.13 -5.25
CA ASP A 259 -6.88 -12.42 -6.62
C ASP A 259 -6.41 -11.17 -7.38
N TYR A 260 -7.20 -10.09 -7.38
CA TYR A 260 -6.86 -8.84 -8.06
C TYR A 260 -5.65 -8.11 -7.46
N HIS A 261 -5.33 -8.37 -6.19
CA HIS A 261 -4.22 -7.72 -5.46
C HIS A 261 -2.91 -8.54 -5.51
N MET A 262 -2.99 -9.80 -5.94
CA MET A 262 -1.87 -10.73 -5.93
C MET A 262 -0.64 -10.24 -6.73
N PRO A 263 -0.80 -9.69 -7.96
CA PRO A 263 0.36 -9.20 -8.71
C PRO A 263 1.14 -8.10 -7.97
N LEU A 264 0.44 -7.18 -7.29
CA LEU A 264 1.09 -6.14 -6.50
C LEU A 264 1.85 -6.74 -5.31
N GLY A 265 1.21 -7.62 -4.55
CA GLY A 265 1.84 -8.26 -3.39
C GLY A 265 3.10 -9.03 -3.76
N VAL A 266 3.04 -9.90 -4.77
CA VAL A 266 4.20 -10.68 -5.24
C VAL A 266 5.33 -9.77 -5.71
N LEU A 267 5.00 -8.74 -6.52
CA LEU A 267 5.98 -7.79 -7.04
C LEU A 267 6.76 -7.12 -5.89
N LEU A 268 6.05 -6.52 -4.94
CA LEU A 268 6.68 -5.68 -3.93
C LEU A 268 7.53 -6.49 -2.93
N PHE A 269 7.07 -7.68 -2.53
CA PHE A 269 7.86 -8.54 -1.64
C PHE A 269 9.11 -9.10 -2.34
N GLN A 270 9.03 -9.40 -3.63
CA GLN A 270 10.21 -9.85 -4.37
C GLN A 270 11.17 -8.69 -4.68
N GLU A 271 10.66 -7.50 -4.96
CA GLU A 271 11.45 -6.28 -5.14
C GLU A 271 12.24 -5.96 -3.87
N GLU A 272 11.58 -5.97 -2.71
CA GLU A 272 12.23 -5.73 -1.41
C GLU A 272 13.35 -6.76 -1.13
N ALA A 273 13.15 -8.02 -1.52
CA ALA A 273 14.21 -9.02 -1.43
C ALA A 273 15.42 -8.72 -2.34
N LEU A 274 15.18 -8.20 -3.55
CA LEU A 274 16.23 -7.78 -4.49
C LEU A 274 16.98 -6.54 -4.01
N LEU A 275 16.28 -5.59 -3.40
CA LEU A 275 16.90 -4.42 -2.77
C LEU A 275 17.78 -4.83 -1.59
N ALA A 276 17.29 -5.72 -0.74
CA ALA A 276 18.09 -6.27 0.36
C ALA A 276 19.33 -7.04 -0.14
N GLU A 277 19.22 -7.79 -1.25
CA GLU A 277 20.37 -8.41 -1.91
C GLU A 277 21.37 -7.36 -2.42
N TYR A 278 20.87 -6.29 -3.03
CA TYR A 278 21.71 -5.18 -3.50
C TYR A 278 22.49 -4.52 -2.35
N GLU A 279 21.84 -4.29 -1.22
CA GLU A 279 22.45 -3.67 -0.04
C GLU A 279 23.44 -4.58 0.69
N THR A 280 23.14 -5.87 0.81
CA THR A 280 23.86 -6.80 1.70
C THR A 280 24.71 -7.84 0.96
N GLY A 281 24.53 -7.95 -0.34
CA GLY A 281 25.17 -8.99 -1.18
C GLY A 281 24.54 -10.38 -1.03
N THR A 282 23.43 -10.51 -0.30
CA THR A 282 22.77 -11.81 -0.05
C THR A 282 21.25 -11.69 -0.17
N LEU A 283 20.66 -12.52 -1.04
CA LEU A 283 19.21 -12.62 -1.15
C LEU A 283 18.63 -13.23 0.14
N PRO A 284 17.83 -12.50 0.92
CA PRO A 284 17.35 -13.00 2.21
C PRO A 284 16.33 -14.12 2.06
N PHE A 285 15.40 -13.96 1.12
CA PHE A 285 14.31 -14.89 0.80
C PHE A 285 13.85 -14.68 -0.65
N SER A 286 12.96 -15.52 -1.12
CA SER A 286 12.27 -15.35 -2.41
C SER A 286 10.78 -15.61 -2.25
N VAL A 287 9.95 -14.92 -3.04
CA VAL A 287 8.53 -15.27 -3.17
C VAL A 287 8.42 -16.48 -4.10
N VAL A 288 8.05 -17.61 -3.52
CA VAL A 288 8.05 -18.92 -4.24
C VAL A 288 6.64 -19.36 -4.62
N SER A 289 5.60 -18.79 -4.01
CA SER A 289 4.21 -19.17 -4.28
C SER A 289 3.23 -18.13 -3.78
N ASN A 290 1.96 -18.39 -4.05
CA ASN A 290 0.83 -17.57 -3.58
C ASN A 290 -0.42 -18.42 -3.41
N ALA A 291 -1.43 -17.88 -2.67
CA ALA A 291 -2.78 -18.41 -2.65
C ALA A 291 -3.78 -17.25 -2.54
N ALA A 292 -4.75 -17.20 -3.42
CA ALA A 292 -5.68 -16.08 -3.49
C ALA A 292 -7.05 -16.40 -2.90
N LEU A 293 -7.63 -15.41 -2.23
CA LEU A 293 -9.08 -15.34 -2.10
C LEU A 293 -9.65 -14.99 -3.50
N ASP A 294 -10.48 -15.88 -4.04
CA ASP A 294 -11.24 -15.58 -5.27
C ASP A 294 -12.37 -14.59 -4.94
N THR A 295 -12.25 -13.38 -5.41
CA THR A 295 -13.28 -12.34 -5.29
C THR A 295 -14.11 -12.21 -6.56
N GLY A 296 -13.80 -13.00 -7.61
CA GLY A 296 -14.29 -12.81 -8.97
C GLY A 296 -13.74 -11.54 -9.62
N GLY A 297 -12.78 -10.88 -8.97
CA GLY A 297 -12.07 -9.73 -9.48
C GLY A 297 -11.16 -10.11 -10.65
N ARG A 298 -10.94 -9.17 -11.56
CA ARG A 298 -9.96 -9.34 -12.65
C ARG A 298 -8.83 -8.37 -12.44
N VAL A 299 -7.61 -8.85 -12.62
CA VAL A 299 -6.43 -7.97 -12.72
C VAL A 299 -6.70 -6.97 -13.86
N SER A 300 -6.67 -5.69 -13.54
CA SER A 300 -6.94 -4.63 -14.51
C SER A 300 -5.78 -4.52 -15.51
N PRO A 301 -6.04 -4.24 -16.79
CA PRO A 301 -4.99 -3.88 -17.75
C PRO A 301 -4.17 -2.65 -17.31
N ASP A 302 -4.73 -1.79 -16.45
CA ASP A 302 -4.05 -0.62 -15.90
C ASP A 302 -3.21 -0.93 -14.65
N THR A 303 -3.11 -2.21 -14.25
CA THR A 303 -2.34 -2.65 -13.08
C THR A 303 -0.88 -2.17 -13.09
N PRO A 304 -0.12 -2.21 -14.20
CA PRO A 304 1.25 -1.70 -14.22
C PRO A 304 1.34 -0.20 -13.86
N MET A 305 0.39 0.60 -14.31
CA MET A 305 0.35 2.03 -13.97
C MET A 305 0.08 2.25 -12.48
N MET A 306 -0.76 1.42 -11.86
CA MET A 306 -1.02 1.45 -10.42
C MET A 306 0.21 0.97 -9.62
N GLN A 307 0.86 -0.09 -10.06
CA GLN A 307 2.06 -0.66 -9.42
C GLN A 307 3.23 0.31 -9.41
N ARG A 308 3.37 1.16 -10.43
CA ARG A 308 4.47 2.13 -10.59
C ARG A 308 4.75 2.95 -9.33
N SER A 309 3.72 3.48 -8.70
CA SER A 309 3.87 4.33 -7.52
C SER A 309 4.43 3.57 -6.33
N TYR A 310 3.97 2.33 -6.14
CA TYR A 310 4.41 1.49 -5.03
C TYR A 310 5.82 0.94 -5.24
N LEU A 311 6.12 0.45 -6.44
CA LEU A 311 7.45 0.00 -6.82
C LEU A 311 8.47 1.13 -6.65
N TRP A 312 8.13 2.33 -7.10
CA TRP A 312 8.98 3.49 -6.96
C TRP A 312 9.18 3.89 -5.49
N SER A 313 8.16 3.75 -4.63
CA SER A 313 8.26 4.10 -3.21
C SER A 313 9.21 3.18 -2.45
N ILE A 314 9.30 1.89 -2.81
CA ILE A 314 10.26 0.95 -2.23
C ILE A 314 11.68 1.28 -2.71
N ALA A 315 11.85 1.56 -4.00
CA ALA A 315 13.16 1.88 -4.58
C ALA A 315 13.72 3.25 -4.16
N ASP A 316 12.89 4.12 -3.57
CA ASP A 316 13.31 5.43 -3.03
C ASP A 316 13.63 5.30 -1.53
N PRO A 317 14.91 5.36 -1.10
CA PRO A 317 15.34 5.17 0.29
C PRO A 317 14.88 6.25 1.26
N LYS A 318 13.86 7.02 0.94
CA LYS A 318 13.18 7.93 1.87
C LYS A 318 12.13 7.23 2.75
N TYR A 319 11.92 5.94 2.55
CA TYR A 319 11.08 5.08 3.38
C TYR A 319 11.82 4.44 4.53
#